data_83cd814d6a47df12b8230c890cbe74ea
#
_entry.id   83cd814d6a47df12b8230c890cbe74ea
#
_cell.length_a   1.000
_cell.length_b   1.000
_cell.length_c   1.000
_cell.angle_alpha   90.00
_cell.angle_beta   90.00
_cell.angle_gamma   90.00
#
_symmetry.space_group_name_H-M   'P 1'
#
loop_
_entity.id
_entity.type
_entity.pdbx_description
1 polymer ?
#
loop_
_entity_poly.entity_id
_entity_poly.type
_entity_poly.pdbx_seq_one_letter_code
_entity_poly.pdbx_strand_id
1 'polypeptide(L)'
;MRDPRIEKLARLLIEHSTRLEPGEKVLIEAFDLPDPQLISNLVEIAAEKGAHPVVSLRNTSVLRSLYRTATETGMQLIGDIERDTMAKMQAYIGIRGAANSNAMSDVPADKMDMYQRLWWQPVHTALRVPKTKWVVLRYPTPSMAQLARMSTEAFEDYYFDVCTADYAEMARRQEPLRELMLATDRVHITGPGTDLAFSIKDIPVIPCNGRRNIPDGEVFTAPVRTSCNGVITYNTGSLYQGTVFEGIKFELQDGKIVHAECRGETARLNQILDSDEGARYIGEWSLGCNNRVKRPMLDTLFDEKIGGSLHFTPGQAYETADNGNRSRVHWDLVLIQTPEYGGGEISFDGKVIRKDGQFLPEALLPLNEGL
;
A
#
# COMPACT_ATOMS: atom_id res chain seq x y z
N MET A 1 5.07 -27.44 16.14
CA MET A 1 6.47 -26.92 16.09
C MET A 1 6.33 -25.45 15.77
N ARG A 2 7.05 -24.55 16.46
CA ARG A 2 6.96 -23.12 16.14
C ARG A 2 7.73 -22.83 14.83
N ASP A 3 7.13 -22.10 13.89
CA ASP A 3 7.79 -21.68 12.66
C ASP A 3 8.70 -20.46 12.94
N PRO A 4 10.02 -20.57 12.73
CA PRO A 4 10.95 -19.47 12.99
C PRO A 4 10.74 -18.26 12.09
N ARG A 5 10.11 -18.42 10.93
CA ARG A 5 9.78 -17.31 10.02
C ARG A 5 8.74 -16.38 10.65
N ILE A 6 7.77 -16.96 11.37
CA ILE A 6 6.73 -16.19 12.09
C ILE A 6 7.35 -15.40 13.26
N GLU A 7 8.33 -15.97 13.98
CA GLU A 7 9.04 -15.24 15.03
C GLU A 7 9.86 -14.08 14.44
N LYS A 8 10.56 -14.31 13.32
CA LYS A 8 11.31 -13.26 12.62
C LYS A 8 10.39 -12.12 12.19
N LEU A 9 9.21 -12.43 11.64
CA LEU A 9 8.20 -11.42 11.28
C LEU A 9 7.71 -10.66 12.52
N ALA A 10 7.40 -11.35 13.61
CA ALA A 10 6.94 -10.72 14.84
C ALA A 10 7.99 -9.74 15.41
N ARG A 11 9.27 -10.13 15.45
CA ARG A 11 10.37 -9.25 15.86
C ARG A 11 10.47 -8.03 14.95
N LEU A 12 10.38 -8.20 13.63
CA LEU A 12 10.37 -7.10 12.67
C LEU A 12 9.25 -6.09 12.98
N LEU A 13 8.02 -6.56 13.20
CA LEU A 13 6.87 -5.70 13.48
C LEU A 13 7.04 -4.91 14.80
N ILE A 14 7.61 -5.53 15.83
CA ILE A 14 7.84 -4.89 17.13
C ILE A 14 9.09 -3.98 17.12
N GLU A 15 10.20 -4.46 16.57
CA GLU A 15 11.51 -3.80 16.73
C GLU A 15 11.80 -2.76 15.65
N HIS A 16 11.37 -3.03 14.41
CA HIS A 16 11.59 -2.14 13.27
C HIS A 16 10.35 -1.31 12.92
N SER A 17 9.21 -1.96 12.68
CA SER A 17 8.02 -1.28 12.18
C SER A 17 7.43 -0.32 13.22
N THR A 18 7.11 -0.80 14.40
CA THR A 18 6.55 0.03 15.48
C THR A 18 7.61 0.60 16.42
N ARG A 19 8.84 0.05 16.43
CA ARG A 19 9.90 0.46 17.37
C ARG A 19 9.33 0.64 18.77
N LEU A 20 8.69 -0.45 19.23
CA LEU A 20 7.98 -0.46 20.51
C LEU A 20 8.96 -0.27 21.67
N GLU A 21 8.65 0.61 22.61
CA GLU A 21 9.47 0.96 23.75
C GLU A 21 8.83 0.45 25.06
N PRO A 22 9.63 0.28 26.13
CA PRO A 22 9.11 -0.10 27.44
C PRO A 22 8.03 0.88 27.94
N GLY A 23 6.94 0.34 28.50
CA GLY A 23 5.80 1.10 29.00
C GLY A 23 4.79 1.52 27.94
N GLU A 24 5.08 1.40 26.64
CA GLU A 24 4.13 1.68 25.58
C GLU A 24 3.04 0.60 25.47
N LYS A 25 1.87 1.02 25.03
CA LYS A 25 0.72 0.14 24.77
C LYS A 25 0.61 -0.07 23.27
N VAL A 26 0.48 -1.34 22.85
CA VAL A 26 0.28 -1.73 21.44
C VAL A 26 -1.03 -2.48 21.27
N LEU A 27 -1.89 -2.02 20.36
CA LEU A 27 -3.06 -2.78 19.93
C LEU A 27 -2.65 -3.71 18.78
N ILE A 28 -2.76 -5.01 19.01
CA ILE A 28 -2.60 -6.07 18.03
C ILE A 28 -4.00 -6.48 17.58
N GLU A 29 -4.40 -6.07 16.38
CA GLU A 29 -5.71 -6.36 15.84
C GLU A 29 -5.61 -7.34 14.67
N ALA A 30 -6.19 -8.52 14.81
CA ALA A 30 -6.08 -9.60 13.86
C ALA A 30 -7.44 -10.06 13.34
N PHE A 31 -7.56 -10.19 12.01
CA PHE A 31 -8.77 -10.59 11.30
C PHE A 31 -8.54 -11.96 10.65
N ASP A 32 -9.37 -12.95 11.00
CA ASP A 32 -9.43 -14.28 10.36
C ASP A 32 -8.09 -15.01 10.24
N LEU A 33 -7.17 -14.84 11.21
CA LEU A 33 -5.91 -15.57 11.17
C LEU A 33 -6.18 -17.07 11.37
N PRO A 34 -5.65 -17.91 10.46
CA PRO A 34 -5.83 -19.37 10.56
C PRO A 34 -5.02 -19.96 11.71
N ASP A 35 -3.90 -19.34 12.10
CA ASP A 35 -3.01 -19.77 13.17
C ASP A 35 -2.70 -18.59 14.10
N PRO A 36 -2.89 -18.74 15.42
CA PRO A 36 -2.60 -17.68 16.39
C PRO A 36 -1.10 -17.49 16.68
N GLN A 37 -0.17 -18.24 16.08
CA GLN A 37 1.25 -18.21 16.43
C GLN A 37 1.85 -16.81 16.28
N LEU A 38 1.54 -16.09 15.19
CA LEU A 38 2.03 -14.71 15.01
C LEU A 38 1.57 -13.79 16.15
N ILE A 39 0.31 -13.89 16.55
CA ILE A 39 -0.24 -13.06 17.64
C ILE A 39 0.44 -13.41 18.97
N SER A 40 0.62 -14.71 19.25
CA SER A 40 1.29 -15.18 20.46
C SER A 40 2.73 -14.67 20.53
N ASN A 41 3.48 -14.76 19.42
CA ASN A 41 4.84 -14.23 19.34
C ASN A 41 4.88 -12.71 19.54
N LEU A 42 3.95 -11.96 18.94
CA LEU A 42 3.86 -10.49 19.13
C LEU A 42 3.60 -10.13 20.59
N VAL A 43 2.71 -10.85 21.28
CA VAL A 43 2.42 -10.64 22.70
C VAL A 43 3.66 -10.94 23.57
N GLU A 44 4.31 -12.09 23.33
CA GLU A 44 5.51 -12.51 24.06
C GLU A 44 6.64 -11.46 23.88
N ILE A 45 6.96 -11.08 22.64
CA ILE A 45 8.04 -10.12 22.33
C ILE A 45 7.71 -8.72 22.86
N ALA A 46 6.47 -8.25 22.76
CA ALA A 46 6.07 -6.97 23.34
C ALA A 46 6.25 -6.97 24.88
N ALA A 47 5.87 -8.06 25.55
CA ALA A 47 6.05 -8.20 26.98
C ALA A 47 7.54 -8.31 27.38
N GLU A 48 8.37 -9.03 26.60
CA GLU A 48 9.84 -9.08 26.78
C GLU A 48 10.47 -7.67 26.75
N LYS A 49 9.94 -6.79 25.88
CA LYS A 49 10.38 -5.39 25.80
C LYS A 49 9.84 -4.51 26.94
N GLY A 50 9.00 -5.03 27.83
CA GLY A 50 8.35 -4.25 28.88
C GLY A 50 7.21 -3.36 28.40
N ALA A 51 6.66 -3.63 27.22
CA ALA A 51 5.49 -2.97 26.68
C ALA A 51 4.19 -3.72 27.07
N HIS A 52 3.04 -3.10 26.81
CA HIS A 52 1.74 -3.62 27.22
C HIS A 52 0.88 -3.97 25.99
N PRO A 53 0.86 -5.25 25.54
CA PRO A 53 0.04 -5.66 24.42
C PRO A 53 -1.44 -5.75 24.78
N VAL A 54 -2.29 -5.22 23.92
CA VAL A 54 -3.74 -5.38 23.93
C VAL A 54 -4.12 -6.12 22.65
N VAL A 55 -4.91 -7.20 22.75
CA VAL A 55 -5.24 -8.04 21.59
C VAL A 55 -6.72 -7.93 21.27
N SER A 56 -7.02 -7.74 19.98
CA SER A 56 -8.37 -7.77 19.41
C SER A 56 -8.42 -8.82 18.28
N LEU A 57 -9.16 -9.89 18.50
CA LEU A 57 -9.39 -10.93 17.49
C LEU A 57 -10.75 -10.71 16.84
N ARG A 58 -10.77 -10.62 15.51
CA ARG A 58 -11.96 -10.32 14.72
C ARG A 58 -12.23 -11.43 13.71
N ASN A 59 -13.50 -11.65 13.45
CA ASN A 59 -13.96 -12.56 12.41
C ASN A 59 -14.78 -11.80 11.37
N THR A 60 -14.37 -11.86 10.10
CA THR A 60 -14.99 -11.11 9.00
C THR A 60 -16.46 -11.50 8.79
N SER A 61 -16.83 -12.78 8.98
CA SER A 61 -18.22 -13.21 8.86
C SER A 61 -19.12 -12.60 9.94
N VAL A 62 -18.57 -12.47 11.17
CA VAL A 62 -19.29 -11.81 12.28
C VAL A 62 -19.41 -10.31 12.01
N LEU A 63 -18.31 -9.66 11.56
CA LEU A 63 -18.34 -8.24 11.20
C LEU A 63 -19.29 -7.96 10.04
N ARG A 64 -19.33 -8.84 9.03
CA ARG A 64 -20.31 -8.73 7.93
C ARG A 64 -21.75 -8.75 8.45
N SER A 65 -22.06 -9.68 9.35
CA SER A 65 -23.40 -9.73 9.98
C SER A 65 -23.71 -8.47 10.76
N LEU A 66 -22.74 -7.98 11.54
CA LEU A 66 -22.85 -6.74 12.30
C LEU A 66 -23.12 -5.54 11.37
N TYR A 67 -22.34 -5.36 10.31
CA TYR A 67 -22.48 -4.23 9.38
C TYR A 67 -23.86 -4.26 8.69
N ARG A 68 -24.32 -5.40 8.22
CA ARG A 68 -25.61 -5.55 7.56
C ARG A 68 -26.80 -5.20 8.45
N THR A 69 -26.70 -5.45 9.75
CA THR A 69 -27.81 -5.28 10.69
C THR A 69 -27.69 -4.05 11.59
N ALA A 70 -26.53 -3.37 11.57
CA ALA A 70 -26.28 -2.25 12.46
C ALA A 70 -27.26 -1.09 12.24
N THR A 71 -27.71 -0.52 13.37
CA THR A 71 -28.35 0.79 13.42
C THR A 71 -27.27 1.87 13.57
N GLU A 72 -27.64 3.13 13.27
CA GLU A 72 -26.72 4.26 13.45
C GLU A 72 -26.23 4.37 14.91
N THR A 73 -27.13 4.24 15.87
CA THR A 73 -26.80 4.24 17.31
C THR A 73 -25.86 3.09 17.68
N GLY A 74 -26.10 1.89 17.14
CA GLY A 74 -25.24 0.73 17.39
C GLY A 74 -23.85 0.89 16.80
N MET A 75 -23.75 1.41 15.56
CA MET A 75 -22.47 1.68 14.92
C MET A 75 -21.68 2.78 15.64
N GLN A 76 -22.37 3.84 16.08
CA GLN A 76 -21.77 4.91 16.87
C GLN A 76 -21.21 4.39 18.20
N LEU A 77 -21.97 3.56 18.93
CA LEU A 77 -21.50 2.96 20.18
C LEU A 77 -20.20 2.16 19.98
N ILE A 78 -20.14 1.34 18.93
CA ILE A 78 -18.94 0.56 18.62
C ILE A 78 -17.78 1.49 18.29
N GLY A 79 -18.02 2.49 17.43
CA GLY A 79 -17.01 3.49 17.07
C GLY A 79 -16.46 4.24 18.29
N ASP A 80 -17.29 4.60 19.25
CA ASP A 80 -16.88 5.27 20.49
C ASP A 80 -15.98 4.37 21.36
N ILE A 81 -16.36 3.10 21.55
CA ILE A 81 -15.55 2.11 22.30
C ILE A 81 -14.18 1.91 21.64
N GLU A 82 -14.16 1.74 20.33
CA GLU A 82 -12.92 1.54 19.56
C GLU A 82 -12.04 2.80 19.58
N ARG A 83 -12.65 3.98 19.48
CA ARG A 83 -11.94 5.27 19.58
C ARG A 83 -11.30 5.44 20.96
N ASP A 84 -12.02 5.13 22.03
CA ASP A 84 -11.51 5.23 23.40
C ASP A 84 -10.39 4.22 23.66
N THR A 85 -10.44 3.05 23.03
CA THR A 85 -9.35 2.07 23.04
C THR A 85 -8.13 2.59 22.29
N MET A 86 -8.32 3.03 21.03
CA MET A 86 -7.22 3.54 20.19
C MET A 86 -6.53 4.77 20.80
N ALA A 87 -7.27 5.65 21.44
CA ALA A 87 -6.73 6.86 22.08
C ALA A 87 -5.71 6.57 23.20
N LYS A 88 -5.71 5.35 23.74
CA LYS A 88 -4.78 4.90 24.78
C LYS A 88 -3.51 4.25 24.22
N MET A 89 -3.46 3.96 22.91
CA MET A 89 -2.37 3.20 22.29
C MET A 89 -1.29 4.12 21.73
N GLN A 90 -0.03 3.71 21.92
CA GLN A 90 1.14 4.34 21.30
C GLN A 90 1.51 3.63 19.99
N ALA A 91 1.15 2.34 19.87
CA ALA A 91 1.41 1.56 18.68
C ALA A 91 0.19 0.72 18.25
N TYR A 92 0.14 0.37 16.96
CA TYR A 92 -0.90 -0.46 16.37
C TYR A 92 -0.29 -1.43 15.36
N ILE A 93 -0.68 -2.70 15.44
CA ILE A 93 -0.34 -3.76 14.48
C ILE A 93 -1.62 -4.37 13.96
N GLY A 94 -1.93 -4.14 12.69
CA GLY A 94 -3.14 -4.65 12.03
C GLY A 94 -2.82 -5.80 11.07
N ILE A 95 -3.40 -7.00 11.30
CA ILE A 95 -3.14 -8.20 10.52
C ILE A 95 -4.42 -8.65 9.84
N ARG A 96 -4.38 -8.87 8.53
CA ARG A 96 -5.53 -9.25 7.69
C ARG A 96 -5.29 -10.64 7.07
N GLY A 97 -6.03 -11.66 7.53
CA GLY A 97 -5.93 -13.04 7.05
C GLY A 97 -7.24 -13.56 6.43
N ALA A 98 -7.95 -12.73 5.66
CA ALA A 98 -9.24 -13.09 5.09
C ALA A 98 -9.14 -14.29 4.13
N ALA A 99 -9.93 -15.32 4.38
CA ALA A 99 -10.03 -16.49 3.50
C ALA A 99 -10.81 -16.20 2.20
N ASN A 100 -11.56 -15.10 2.16
CA ASN A 100 -12.33 -14.65 0.99
C ASN A 100 -12.19 -13.14 0.85
N SER A 101 -11.55 -12.67 -0.23
CA SER A 101 -11.36 -11.25 -0.54
C SER A 101 -12.69 -10.50 -0.76
N ASN A 102 -13.74 -11.21 -1.14
CA ASN A 102 -15.07 -10.65 -1.43
C ASN A 102 -16.07 -10.80 -0.28
N ALA A 103 -15.61 -11.14 0.93
CA ALA A 103 -16.51 -11.45 2.05
C ALA A 103 -17.47 -10.31 2.43
N MET A 104 -17.15 -9.06 2.08
CA MET A 104 -17.98 -7.88 2.36
C MET A 104 -18.76 -7.35 1.15
N SER A 105 -18.67 -8.00 -0.02
CA SER A 105 -19.19 -7.47 -1.30
C SER A 105 -20.73 -7.29 -1.33
N ASP A 106 -21.46 -7.99 -0.48
CA ASP A 106 -22.93 -7.92 -0.37
C ASP A 106 -23.43 -7.11 0.84
N VAL A 107 -22.53 -6.38 1.52
CA VAL A 107 -22.94 -5.42 2.54
C VAL A 107 -23.48 -4.17 1.84
N PRO A 108 -24.72 -3.70 2.18
CA PRO A 108 -25.30 -2.54 1.53
C PRO A 108 -24.42 -1.29 1.66
N ALA A 109 -24.38 -0.48 0.60
CA ALA A 109 -23.51 0.70 0.52
C ALA A 109 -23.77 1.72 1.64
N ASP A 110 -25.05 1.95 1.99
CA ASP A 110 -25.45 2.82 3.11
C ASP A 110 -24.89 2.34 4.46
N LYS A 111 -24.78 1.03 4.65
CA LYS A 111 -24.19 0.41 5.85
C LYS A 111 -22.67 0.57 5.87
N MET A 112 -22.02 0.43 4.72
CA MET A 112 -20.58 0.69 4.59
C MET A 112 -20.26 2.17 4.80
N ASP A 113 -21.07 3.09 4.29
CA ASP A 113 -20.92 4.54 4.54
C ASP A 113 -21.10 4.86 6.03
N MET A 114 -22.06 4.23 6.69
CA MET A 114 -22.27 4.37 8.14
C MET A 114 -21.03 3.89 8.92
N TYR A 115 -20.48 2.72 8.58
CA TYR A 115 -19.24 2.20 9.15
C TYR A 115 -18.07 3.18 8.94
N GLN A 116 -17.89 3.68 7.71
CA GLN A 116 -16.82 4.63 7.39
C GLN A 116 -16.92 5.90 8.25
N ARG A 117 -18.12 6.48 8.35
CA ARG A 117 -18.36 7.75 9.06
C ARG A 117 -18.28 7.62 10.57
N LEU A 118 -18.86 6.56 11.15
CA LEU A 118 -19.06 6.45 12.60
C LEU A 118 -18.01 5.61 13.32
N TRP A 119 -17.28 4.78 12.58
CA TRP A 119 -16.25 3.93 13.17
C TRP A 119 -14.87 4.18 12.53
N TRP A 120 -14.72 3.94 11.20
CA TRP A 120 -13.41 3.98 10.56
C TRP A 120 -12.72 5.36 10.68
N GLN A 121 -13.38 6.42 10.26
CA GLN A 121 -12.80 7.77 10.28
C GLN A 121 -12.42 8.23 11.69
N PRO A 122 -13.29 8.14 12.73
CA PRO A 122 -12.94 8.58 14.08
C PRO A 122 -11.83 7.77 14.73
N VAL A 123 -11.68 6.49 14.39
CA VAL A 123 -10.69 5.59 15.00
C VAL A 123 -9.39 5.56 14.21
N HIS A 124 -9.47 5.25 12.90
CA HIS A 124 -8.26 5.02 12.12
C HIS A 124 -7.72 6.31 11.50
N THR A 125 -8.54 7.10 10.83
CA THR A 125 -8.08 8.32 10.17
C THR A 125 -7.71 9.41 11.18
N ALA A 126 -8.54 9.63 12.21
CA ALA A 126 -8.32 10.71 13.17
C ALA A 126 -7.33 10.37 14.31
N LEU A 127 -7.14 9.09 14.65
CA LEU A 127 -6.30 8.68 15.77
C LEU A 127 -5.15 7.78 15.35
N ARG A 128 -5.44 6.58 14.77
CA ARG A 128 -4.40 5.61 14.46
C ARG A 128 -3.32 6.20 13.55
N VAL A 129 -3.72 6.75 12.41
CA VAL A 129 -2.78 7.25 11.40
C VAL A 129 -1.88 8.38 11.93
N PRO A 130 -2.41 9.48 12.51
CA PRO A 130 -1.58 10.60 12.94
C PRO A 130 -0.92 10.41 14.30
N LYS A 131 -1.44 9.54 15.20
CA LYS A 131 -1.04 9.53 16.61
C LYS A 131 -0.37 8.24 17.08
N THR A 132 -0.28 7.21 16.25
CA THR A 132 0.35 5.94 16.64
C THR A 132 1.50 5.56 15.71
N LYS A 133 2.43 4.76 16.25
CA LYS A 133 3.40 4.00 15.46
C LYS A 133 2.67 2.77 14.92
N TRP A 134 2.17 2.82 13.69
CA TRP A 134 1.32 1.74 13.16
C TRP A 134 1.97 0.98 12.02
N VAL A 135 1.64 -0.30 11.92
CA VAL A 135 1.94 -1.15 10.77
C VAL A 135 0.74 -2.03 10.44
N VAL A 136 0.52 -2.23 9.15
CA VAL A 136 -0.49 -3.18 8.64
C VAL A 136 0.15 -4.17 7.69
N LEU A 137 -0.37 -5.41 7.73
CA LEU A 137 0.08 -6.48 6.85
C LEU A 137 -1.05 -7.44 6.50
N ARG A 138 -0.90 -8.14 5.36
CA ARG A 138 -1.64 -9.34 5.05
C ARG A 138 -1.01 -10.52 5.81
N TYR A 139 -1.78 -11.57 6.05
CA TYR A 139 -1.26 -12.88 6.46
C TYR A 139 -1.50 -13.87 5.32
N PRO A 140 -0.56 -14.77 5.00
CA PRO A 140 -0.71 -15.66 3.86
C PRO A 140 -1.93 -16.58 4.04
N THR A 141 -2.76 -16.61 3.01
CA THR A 141 -4.00 -17.39 2.98
C THR A 141 -4.15 -18.08 1.62
N PRO A 142 -4.94 -19.17 1.54
CA PRO A 142 -5.27 -19.79 0.25
C PRO A 142 -5.88 -18.81 -0.76
N SER A 143 -6.65 -17.81 -0.31
CA SER A 143 -7.21 -16.77 -1.17
C SER A 143 -6.12 -15.94 -1.85
N MET A 144 -5.09 -15.53 -1.12
CA MET A 144 -3.95 -14.81 -1.70
C MET A 144 -3.12 -15.69 -2.63
N ALA A 145 -2.89 -16.95 -2.26
CA ALA A 145 -2.19 -17.91 -3.12
C ALA A 145 -2.91 -18.11 -4.46
N GLN A 146 -4.25 -18.20 -4.47
CA GLN A 146 -5.05 -18.28 -5.69
C GLN A 146 -4.92 -17.01 -6.56
N LEU A 147 -4.98 -15.81 -5.97
CA LEU A 147 -4.78 -14.55 -6.70
C LEU A 147 -3.36 -14.49 -7.29
N ALA A 148 -2.36 -14.93 -6.54
CA ALA A 148 -0.96 -15.04 -6.98
C ALA A 148 -0.70 -16.18 -7.97
N ARG A 149 -1.69 -17.05 -8.24
CA ARG A 149 -1.57 -18.26 -9.09
C ARG A 149 -0.45 -19.21 -8.61
N MET A 150 -0.40 -19.41 -7.29
CA MET A 150 0.59 -20.28 -6.62
C MET A 150 -0.10 -21.35 -5.79
N SER A 151 0.62 -22.44 -5.47
CA SER A 151 0.19 -23.33 -4.37
C SER A 151 0.28 -22.58 -3.03
N THR A 152 -0.48 -23.02 -2.04
CA THR A 152 -0.50 -22.39 -0.71
C THR A 152 0.90 -22.37 -0.09
N GLU A 153 1.62 -23.50 -0.15
CA GLU A 153 2.96 -23.65 0.41
C GLU A 153 3.97 -22.76 -0.31
N ALA A 154 3.96 -22.73 -1.66
CA ALA A 154 4.86 -21.89 -2.43
C ALA A 154 4.58 -20.38 -2.19
N PHE A 155 3.30 -20.02 -1.99
CA PHE A 155 2.93 -18.66 -1.65
C PHE A 155 3.38 -18.29 -0.23
N GLU A 156 3.27 -19.20 0.73
CA GLU A 156 3.72 -18.99 2.10
C GLU A 156 5.24 -18.75 2.16
N ASP A 157 6.03 -19.58 1.46
CA ASP A 157 7.48 -19.40 1.36
C ASP A 157 7.83 -18.04 0.73
N TYR A 158 7.18 -17.69 -0.37
CA TYR A 158 7.33 -16.40 -1.02
C TYR A 158 6.94 -15.24 -0.08
N TYR A 159 5.82 -15.35 0.61
CA TYR A 159 5.35 -14.32 1.54
C TYR A 159 6.39 -14.04 2.63
N PHE A 160 6.91 -15.06 3.29
CA PHE A 160 7.91 -14.86 4.34
C PHE A 160 9.23 -14.35 3.79
N ASP A 161 9.67 -14.78 2.60
CA ASP A 161 10.85 -14.21 1.96
C ASP A 161 10.71 -12.72 1.72
N VAL A 162 9.58 -12.27 1.20
CA VAL A 162 9.29 -10.86 0.92
C VAL A 162 9.08 -10.05 2.21
N CYS A 163 8.25 -10.55 3.14
CA CYS A 163 7.83 -9.80 4.31
C CYS A 163 8.88 -9.72 5.42
N THR A 164 9.90 -10.59 5.41
CA THR A 164 10.99 -10.58 6.39
C THR A 164 12.32 -10.10 5.79
N ALA A 165 12.28 -9.29 4.74
CA ALA A 165 13.44 -8.62 4.18
C ALA A 165 14.15 -7.70 5.20
N ASP A 166 15.40 -7.35 4.95
CA ASP A 166 16.13 -6.39 5.78
C ASP A 166 15.69 -4.95 5.48
N TYR A 167 14.63 -4.51 6.15
CA TYR A 167 14.10 -3.15 5.98
C TYR A 167 15.00 -2.05 6.53
N ALA A 168 15.94 -2.37 7.41
CA ALA A 168 16.95 -1.41 7.86
C ALA A 168 17.97 -1.15 6.74
N GLU A 169 18.38 -2.19 6.04
CA GLU A 169 19.21 -2.07 4.84
C GLU A 169 18.45 -1.38 3.71
N MET A 170 17.19 -1.74 3.47
CA MET A 170 16.32 -1.07 2.49
C MET A 170 16.28 0.44 2.73
N ALA A 171 16.10 0.88 3.98
CA ALA A 171 16.08 2.30 4.34
C ALA A 171 17.40 3.01 3.96
N ARG A 172 18.56 2.36 4.18
CA ARG A 172 19.85 2.92 3.78
C ARG A 172 20.00 3.05 2.26
N ARG A 173 19.54 2.04 1.51
CA ARG A 173 19.60 2.03 0.03
C ARG A 173 18.63 3.02 -0.62
N GLN A 174 17.52 3.32 0.03
CA GLN A 174 16.52 4.29 -0.46
C GLN A 174 16.94 5.75 -0.28
N GLU A 175 17.80 6.06 0.68
CA GLU A 175 18.14 7.45 1.01
C GLU A 175 18.77 8.21 -0.17
N PRO A 176 19.73 7.68 -0.96
CA PRO A 176 20.24 8.36 -2.15
C PRO A 176 19.17 8.63 -3.21
N LEU A 177 18.18 7.72 -3.37
CA LEU A 177 17.06 7.93 -4.27
C LEU A 177 16.15 9.05 -3.77
N ARG A 178 15.85 9.06 -2.47
CA ARG A 178 15.07 10.14 -1.83
C ARG A 178 15.72 11.50 -2.04
N GLU A 179 17.03 11.61 -1.81
CA GLU A 179 17.78 12.87 -2.00
C GLU A 179 17.74 13.32 -3.47
N LEU A 180 17.92 12.38 -4.41
CA LEU A 180 17.87 12.68 -5.84
C LEU A 180 16.46 13.16 -6.25
N MET A 181 15.40 12.50 -5.80
CA MET A 181 14.01 12.92 -6.07
C MET A 181 13.70 14.31 -5.50
N LEU A 182 14.17 14.61 -4.28
CA LEU A 182 13.99 15.94 -3.66
C LEU A 182 14.68 17.07 -4.45
N ALA A 183 15.78 16.76 -5.14
CA ALA A 183 16.52 17.72 -5.96
C ALA A 183 15.96 17.86 -7.39
N THR A 184 14.98 17.04 -7.78
CA THR A 184 14.44 16.92 -9.14
C THR A 184 13.23 17.81 -9.33
N ASP A 185 13.16 18.52 -10.46
CA ASP A 185 11.94 19.19 -10.92
C ASP A 185 11.19 18.28 -11.90
N ARG A 186 11.82 17.92 -13.02
CA ARG A 186 11.15 17.25 -14.15
C ARG A 186 11.38 15.76 -14.18
N VAL A 187 10.29 15.02 -14.23
CA VAL A 187 10.30 13.57 -14.48
C VAL A 187 9.73 13.31 -15.87
N HIS A 188 10.38 12.43 -16.61
CA HIS A 188 9.89 11.92 -17.90
C HIS A 188 9.97 10.40 -17.90
N ILE A 189 8.87 9.74 -18.21
CA ILE A 189 8.70 8.29 -18.23
C ILE A 189 8.37 7.86 -19.65
N THR A 190 9.14 6.93 -20.20
CA THR A 190 8.90 6.36 -21.53
C THR A 190 8.87 4.85 -21.47
N GLY A 191 8.09 4.23 -22.38
CA GLY A 191 7.96 2.79 -22.52
C GLY A 191 6.86 2.41 -23.50
N PRO A 192 6.54 1.13 -23.65
CA PRO A 192 5.44 0.72 -24.53
C PRO A 192 4.11 1.39 -24.18
N GLY A 193 3.60 2.24 -25.08
CA GLY A 193 2.35 2.99 -24.85
C GLY A 193 2.43 4.05 -23.78
N THR A 194 3.63 4.44 -23.35
CA THR A 194 3.85 5.45 -22.31
C THR A 194 4.85 6.50 -22.78
N ASP A 195 4.44 7.75 -22.69
CA ASP A 195 5.26 8.96 -22.87
C ASP A 195 4.62 10.03 -21.99
N LEU A 196 5.13 10.17 -20.75
CA LEU A 196 4.50 10.97 -19.69
C LEU A 196 5.55 11.87 -19.03
N ALA A 197 5.27 13.16 -18.96
CA ALA A 197 6.11 14.13 -18.27
C ALA A 197 5.34 14.89 -17.20
N PHE A 198 6.00 15.19 -16.07
CA PHE A 198 5.45 15.97 -14.96
C PHE A 198 6.56 16.59 -14.10
N SER A 199 6.18 17.49 -13.21
CA SER A 199 7.05 18.06 -12.18
C SER A 199 6.76 17.44 -10.82
N ILE A 200 7.82 17.24 -10.01
CA ILE A 200 7.72 16.86 -8.59
C ILE A 200 8.31 17.94 -7.67
N LYS A 201 8.54 19.11 -8.23
CA LYS A 201 9.22 20.21 -7.54
C LYS A 201 8.50 20.60 -6.26
N ASP A 202 9.27 20.75 -5.20
CA ASP A 202 8.82 21.24 -3.89
C ASP A 202 7.79 20.30 -3.19
N ILE A 203 7.56 19.09 -3.70
CA ILE A 203 6.74 18.07 -3.04
C ILE A 203 7.64 17.16 -2.20
N PRO A 204 7.30 16.87 -0.94
CA PRO A 204 8.08 15.96 -0.11
C PRO A 204 8.21 14.56 -0.72
N VAL A 205 9.34 13.90 -0.45
CA VAL A 205 9.64 12.53 -0.90
C VAL A 205 9.75 11.62 0.30
N ILE A 206 9.03 10.52 0.28
CA ILE A 206 8.84 9.61 1.41
C ILE A 206 9.36 8.21 1.06
N PRO A 207 10.40 7.71 1.74
CA PRO A 207 10.82 6.32 1.62
C PRO A 207 9.94 5.42 2.48
N CYS A 208 9.46 4.34 1.89
CA CYS A 208 8.67 3.31 2.54
C CYS A 208 9.54 2.06 2.77
N ASN A 209 9.80 1.74 4.03
CA ASN A 209 10.79 0.75 4.44
C ASN A 209 10.34 -0.08 5.65
N GLY A 210 9.12 -0.60 5.62
CA GLY A 210 8.57 -1.50 6.62
C GLY A 210 8.05 -0.83 7.89
N ARG A 211 7.85 0.49 7.88
CA ARG A 211 7.34 1.24 9.05
C ARG A 211 5.82 1.43 9.06
N ARG A 212 5.17 1.22 7.94
CA ARG A 212 3.70 1.38 7.80
C ARG A 212 3.07 0.13 7.20
N ASN A 213 3.69 -0.42 6.19
CA ASN A 213 3.23 -1.60 5.49
C ASN A 213 4.26 -2.74 5.56
N ILE A 214 3.80 -3.99 5.57
CA ILE A 214 4.59 -5.18 5.32
C ILE A 214 3.82 -6.04 4.30
N PRO A 215 4.42 -6.35 3.13
CA PRO A 215 5.76 -5.91 2.67
C PRO A 215 5.80 -4.42 2.38
N ASP A 216 7.03 -3.91 2.21
CA ASP A 216 7.30 -2.54 1.86
C ASP A 216 8.46 -2.46 0.86
N GLY A 217 8.83 -1.26 0.40
CA GLY A 217 9.94 -1.07 -0.52
C GLY A 217 9.59 -0.21 -1.73
N GLU A 218 9.32 1.06 -1.47
CA GLU A 218 9.12 2.09 -2.49
C GLU A 218 9.63 3.43 -2.00
N VAL A 219 9.79 4.36 -2.93
CA VAL A 219 10.02 5.78 -2.62
C VAL A 219 8.98 6.58 -3.39
N PHE A 220 8.09 7.27 -2.67
CA PHE A 220 6.98 7.98 -3.28
C PHE A 220 7.03 9.50 -3.05
N THR A 221 6.36 10.22 -3.92
CA THR A 221 6.02 11.63 -3.87
C THR A 221 4.71 11.83 -4.62
N ALA A 222 4.30 13.07 -4.86
CA ALA A 222 3.20 13.37 -5.77
C ALA A 222 3.67 14.31 -6.90
N PRO A 223 3.11 14.19 -8.10
CA PRO A 223 3.30 15.21 -9.13
C PRO A 223 2.67 16.54 -8.70
N VAL A 224 3.29 17.65 -9.08
CA VAL A 224 2.61 18.95 -9.01
C VAL A 224 1.28 18.86 -9.77
N ARG A 225 0.17 19.18 -9.11
CA ARG A 225 -1.19 18.78 -9.50
C ARG A 225 -1.54 19.05 -10.97
N THR A 226 -1.04 20.13 -11.55
CA THR A 226 -1.35 20.56 -12.94
C THR A 226 -0.23 20.28 -13.92
N SER A 227 0.81 19.53 -13.54
CA SER A 227 2.01 19.38 -14.37
C SER A 227 2.02 18.16 -15.29
N CYS A 228 1.14 17.19 -15.08
CA CYS A 228 1.15 15.92 -15.81
C CYS A 228 0.62 16.11 -17.23
N ASN A 229 1.43 15.75 -18.22
CA ASN A 229 1.06 15.77 -19.64
C ASN A 229 1.61 14.54 -20.36
N GLY A 230 0.80 13.91 -21.20
CA GLY A 230 1.18 12.75 -21.98
C GLY A 230 0.27 11.55 -21.79
N VAL A 231 0.82 10.37 -22.00
CA VAL A 231 0.08 9.09 -21.97
C VAL A 231 0.79 8.09 -21.07
N ILE A 232 0.03 7.34 -20.30
CA ILE A 232 0.55 6.16 -19.57
C ILE A 232 -0.35 4.95 -19.82
N THR A 233 0.28 3.79 -20.09
CA THR A 233 -0.38 2.51 -20.25
C THR A 233 0.14 1.52 -19.24
N TYR A 234 -0.74 1.02 -18.37
CA TYR A 234 -0.38 0.06 -17.35
C TYR A 234 -0.41 -1.36 -17.91
N ASN A 235 0.56 -2.17 -17.52
CA ASN A 235 0.76 -3.53 -18.02
C ASN A 235 0.46 -4.62 -16.97
N THR A 236 -0.03 -4.23 -15.80
CA THR A 236 -0.51 -5.15 -14.76
C THR A 236 -2.02 -5.08 -14.64
N GLY A 237 -2.64 -6.18 -14.16
CA GLY A 237 -4.03 -6.14 -13.70
C GLY A 237 -4.14 -5.42 -12.34
N SER A 238 -5.27 -4.78 -12.07
CA SER A 238 -5.56 -4.18 -10.78
C SER A 238 -6.95 -4.59 -10.31
N LEU A 239 -7.05 -5.08 -9.08
CA LEU A 239 -8.32 -5.39 -8.42
C LEU A 239 -8.78 -4.16 -7.62
N TYR A 240 -9.88 -3.54 -8.03
CA TYR A 240 -10.43 -2.38 -7.34
C TYR A 240 -11.95 -2.51 -7.19
N GLN A 241 -12.44 -2.35 -5.97
CA GLN A 241 -13.87 -2.49 -5.63
C GLN A 241 -14.51 -3.78 -6.17
N GLY A 242 -13.78 -4.91 -6.11
CA GLY A 242 -14.25 -6.22 -6.55
C GLY A 242 -14.21 -6.46 -8.06
N THR A 243 -13.70 -5.51 -8.85
CA THR A 243 -13.55 -5.62 -10.31
C THR A 243 -12.07 -5.66 -10.67
N VAL A 244 -11.70 -6.58 -11.56
CA VAL A 244 -10.34 -6.63 -12.12
C VAL A 244 -10.30 -5.77 -13.38
N PHE A 245 -9.38 -4.81 -13.42
CA PHE A 245 -9.12 -3.96 -14.57
C PHE A 245 -7.79 -4.34 -15.21
N GLU A 246 -7.75 -4.45 -16.53
CA GLU A 246 -6.54 -4.78 -17.29
C GLU A 246 -6.33 -3.80 -18.45
N GLY A 247 -5.06 -3.53 -18.78
CA GLY A 247 -4.71 -2.69 -19.91
C GLY A 247 -5.26 -1.26 -19.79
N ILE A 248 -5.23 -0.73 -18.57
CA ILE A 248 -5.65 0.65 -18.32
C ILE A 248 -4.70 1.60 -19.04
N LYS A 249 -5.27 2.58 -19.74
CA LYS A 249 -4.55 3.67 -20.41
C LYS A 249 -5.18 5.01 -20.05
N PHE A 250 -4.34 5.97 -19.68
CA PHE A 250 -4.73 7.34 -19.43
C PHE A 250 -4.02 8.30 -20.37
N GLU A 251 -4.76 9.30 -20.87
CA GLU A 251 -4.21 10.50 -21.49
C GLU A 251 -4.39 11.67 -20.52
N LEU A 252 -3.30 12.37 -20.23
CA LEU A 252 -3.28 13.47 -19.27
C LEU A 252 -2.97 14.80 -19.99
N GLN A 253 -3.69 15.84 -19.60
CA GLN A 253 -3.44 17.21 -20.01
C GLN A 253 -3.58 18.12 -18.79
N ASP A 254 -2.55 18.93 -18.54
CA ASP A 254 -2.50 19.89 -17.42
C ASP A 254 -2.89 19.24 -16.07
N GLY A 255 -2.38 18.03 -15.84
CA GLY A 255 -2.59 17.23 -14.63
C GLY A 255 -3.87 16.41 -14.60
N LYS A 256 -4.82 16.64 -15.50
CA LYS A 256 -6.10 15.95 -15.53
C LYS A 256 -6.12 14.78 -16.50
N ILE A 257 -6.66 13.66 -16.08
CA ILE A 257 -6.99 12.52 -16.96
C ILE A 257 -8.17 12.93 -17.84
N VAL A 258 -7.86 13.25 -19.11
CA VAL A 258 -8.86 13.70 -20.11
C VAL A 258 -9.47 12.53 -20.87
N HIS A 259 -8.73 11.42 -21.00
CA HIS A 259 -9.22 10.16 -21.57
C HIS A 259 -8.75 8.98 -20.72
N ALA A 260 -9.66 8.01 -20.51
CA ALA A 260 -9.37 6.78 -19.78
C ALA A 260 -10.07 5.60 -20.45
N GLU A 261 -9.31 4.54 -20.76
CA GLU A 261 -9.81 3.29 -21.33
C GLU A 261 -9.14 2.08 -20.68
N CYS A 262 -9.79 0.91 -20.75
CA CYS A 262 -9.22 -0.37 -20.34
C CYS A 262 -9.90 -1.51 -21.10
N ARG A 263 -9.41 -2.74 -20.96
CA ARG A 263 -10.04 -3.92 -21.56
C ARG A 263 -11.34 -4.26 -20.83
N GLY A 264 -12.46 -4.21 -21.53
CA GLY A 264 -13.77 -4.68 -21.05
C GLY A 264 -14.52 -3.70 -20.15
N GLU A 265 -13.87 -3.10 -19.16
CA GLU A 265 -14.52 -2.37 -18.06
C GLU A 265 -14.38 -0.83 -18.14
N THR A 266 -14.23 -0.28 -19.35
CA THR A 266 -14.01 1.17 -19.58
C THR A 266 -15.11 2.05 -18.95
N ALA A 267 -16.36 1.64 -19.01
CA ALA A 267 -17.47 2.39 -18.41
C ALA A 267 -17.33 2.45 -16.87
N ARG A 268 -17.00 1.33 -16.24
CA ARG A 268 -16.79 1.25 -14.80
C ARG A 268 -15.55 2.04 -14.36
N LEU A 269 -14.45 1.96 -15.12
CA LEU A 269 -13.26 2.76 -14.92
C LEU A 269 -13.61 4.27 -14.87
N ASN A 270 -14.31 4.76 -15.88
CA ASN A 270 -14.72 6.17 -15.95
C ASN A 270 -15.69 6.54 -14.82
N GLN A 271 -16.61 5.67 -14.42
CA GLN A 271 -17.50 5.90 -13.28
C GLN A 271 -16.71 6.14 -11.98
N ILE A 272 -15.61 5.39 -11.76
CA ILE A 272 -14.72 5.57 -10.61
C ILE A 272 -14.02 6.92 -10.69
N LEU A 273 -13.43 7.25 -11.86
CA LEU A 273 -12.70 8.50 -12.08
C LEU A 273 -13.61 9.75 -12.08
N ASP A 274 -14.90 9.59 -12.27
CA ASP A 274 -15.89 10.66 -12.22
C ASP A 274 -16.62 10.78 -10.87
N SER A 275 -16.18 10.02 -9.85
CA SER A 275 -16.83 9.99 -8.54
C SER A 275 -16.70 11.29 -7.75
N ASP A 276 -15.65 12.07 -8.01
CA ASP A 276 -15.42 13.43 -7.50
C ASP A 276 -14.40 14.18 -8.37
N GLU A 277 -14.24 15.48 -8.12
CA GLU A 277 -13.36 16.34 -8.92
C GLU A 277 -11.89 15.90 -8.91
N GLY A 278 -11.41 15.41 -7.76
CA GLY A 278 -10.01 15.03 -7.57
C GLY A 278 -9.66 13.67 -8.15
N ALA A 279 -10.65 12.81 -8.43
CA ALA A 279 -10.41 11.45 -8.89
C ALA A 279 -9.70 11.36 -10.25
N ARG A 280 -9.82 12.41 -11.10
CA ARG A 280 -9.11 12.51 -12.38
C ARG A 280 -7.75 13.20 -12.30
N TYR A 281 -7.27 13.56 -11.11
CA TYR A 281 -5.94 14.10 -10.90
C TYR A 281 -5.07 13.09 -10.17
N ILE A 282 -3.75 13.25 -10.32
CA ILE A 282 -2.79 12.32 -9.73
C ILE A 282 -2.44 12.76 -8.30
N GLY A 283 -2.60 11.86 -7.35
CA GLY A 283 -2.28 12.06 -5.94
C GLY A 283 -0.96 11.47 -5.50
N GLU A 284 -0.40 10.51 -6.28
CA GLU A 284 0.85 9.86 -5.94
C GLU A 284 1.60 9.36 -7.18
N TRP A 285 2.91 9.35 -7.08
CA TRP A 285 3.84 8.65 -7.96
C TRP A 285 4.97 8.03 -7.14
N SER A 286 5.32 6.80 -7.46
CA SER A 286 6.31 6.05 -6.70
C SER A 286 7.19 5.14 -7.56
N LEU A 287 8.36 4.80 -7.04
CA LEU A 287 9.28 3.83 -7.62
C LEU A 287 9.38 2.60 -6.72
N GLY A 288 8.96 1.43 -7.22
CA GLY A 288 9.12 0.15 -6.55
C GLY A 288 10.60 -0.27 -6.48
N CYS A 289 11.03 -0.65 -5.27
CA CYS A 289 12.42 -0.96 -4.93
C CYS A 289 12.59 -2.34 -4.26
N ASN A 290 11.52 -3.13 -4.08
CA ASN A 290 11.63 -4.45 -3.45
C ASN A 290 11.83 -5.54 -4.52
N ASN A 291 13.09 -5.90 -4.77
CA ASN A 291 13.46 -6.90 -5.77
C ASN A 291 13.08 -8.35 -5.37
N ARG A 292 12.51 -8.58 -4.18
CA ARG A 292 11.90 -9.87 -3.82
C ARG A 292 10.48 -10.00 -4.36
N VAL A 293 9.78 -8.88 -4.58
CA VAL A 293 8.47 -8.85 -5.25
C VAL A 293 8.72 -8.77 -6.76
N LYS A 294 8.51 -9.88 -7.47
CA LYS A 294 8.92 -10.02 -8.89
C LYS A 294 7.77 -10.00 -9.89
N ARG A 295 6.55 -10.18 -9.43
CA ARG A 295 5.38 -10.31 -10.31
C ARG A 295 4.11 -9.83 -9.62
N PRO A 296 3.14 -9.31 -10.38
CA PRO A 296 1.88 -8.87 -9.84
C PRO A 296 1.04 -10.06 -9.36
N MET A 297 0.26 -9.83 -8.30
CA MET A 297 -0.56 -10.84 -7.66
C MET A 297 -1.99 -10.35 -7.36
N LEU A 298 -2.40 -9.22 -7.95
CA LEU A 298 -3.68 -8.56 -7.69
C LEU A 298 -3.88 -8.17 -6.21
N ASP A 299 -2.79 -7.92 -5.51
CA ASP A 299 -2.80 -7.31 -4.18
C ASP A 299 -1.91 -6.05 -4.22
N THR A 300 -2.54 -4.89 -4.11
CA THR A 300 -1.89 -3.58 -4.24
C THR A 300 -0.70 -3.45 -3.29
N LEU A 301 -0.83 -3.93 -2.03
CA LEU A 301 0.23 -3.83 -1.03
C LEU A 301 1.55 -4.52 -1.46
N PHE A 302 1.46 -5.57 -2.30
CA PHE A 302 2.61 -6.24 -2.89
C PHE A 302 2.98 -5.62 -4.23
N ASP A 303 2.01 -5.42 -5.10
CA ASP A 303 2.24 -5.07 -6.51
C ASP A 303 2.91 -3.70 -6.67
N GLU A 304 2.59 -2.73 -5.80
CA GLU A 304 3.20 -1.39 -5.79
C GLU A 304 4.68 -1.39 -5.38
N LYS A 305 5.17 -2.47 -4.75
CA LYS A 305 6.56 -2.59 -4.27
C LYS A 305 7.48 -3.30 -5.27
N ILE A 306 6.97 -3.85 -6.37
CA ILE A 306 7.74 -4.64 -7.34
C ILE A 306 9.02 -3.91 -7.76
N GLY A 307 10.17 -4.57 -7.64
CA GLY A 307 11.44 -4.04 -8.13
C GLY A 307 11.38 -3.77 -9.64
N GLY A 308 11.80 -2.58 -10.06
CA GLY A 308 11.71 -2.15 -11.46
C GLY A 308 10.33 -1.66 -11.91
N SER A 309 9.35 -1.56 -11.02
CA SER A 309 8.06 -0.94 -11.31
C SER A 309 8.02 0.53 -10.91
N LEU A 310 6.97 1.18 -11.35
CA LEU A 310 6.45 2.41 -10.79
C LEU A 310 4.94 2.25 -10.58
N HIS A 311 4.34 3.05 -9.70
CA HIS A 311 2.91 3.27 -9.75
C HIS A 311 2.61 4.76 -9.91
N PHE A 312 1.46 5.04 -10.53
CA PHE A 312 0.99 6.39 -10.80
C PHE A 312 -0.50 6.40 -10.50
N THR A 313 -0.86 7.12 -9.45
CA THR A 313 -2.06 6.91 -8.64
C THR A 313 -3.05 8.04 -8.81
N PRO A 314 -4.19 7.83 -9.50
CA PRO A 314 -5.26 8.80 -9.51
C PRO A 314 -5.92 8.95 -8.14
N GLY A 315 -6.29 10.19 -7.80
CA GLY A 315 -7.09 10.53 -6.64
C GLY A 315 -6.32 11.22 -5.51
N GLN A 316 -6.62 10.82 -4.26
CA GLN A 316 -6.17 11.47 -3.03
C GLN A 316 -4.65 11.50 -2.89
N ALA A 317 -4.10 12.69 -2.59
CA ALA A 317 -2.71 12.81 -2.15
C ALA A 317 -2.57 12.55 -0.65
N TYR A 318 -1.47 11.92 -0.22
CA TYR A 318 -1.13 11.80 1.20
C TYR A 318 -0.68 13.15 1.77
N GLU A 319 -1.04 13.43 3.02
CA GLU A 319 -0.62 14.65 3.73
C GLU A 319 0.91 14.80 3.82
N THR A 320 1.64 13.68 3.82
CA THR A 320 3.11 13.64 3.90
C THR A 320 3.79 13.97 2.57
N ALA A 321 3.08 13.90 1.44
CA ALA A 321 3.54 14.28 0.10
C ALA A 321 2.39 14.99 -0.65
N ASP A 322 1.93 16.09 -0.06
CA ASP A 322 0.70 16.76 -0.44
C ASP A 322 0.88 17.69 -1.65
N ASN A 323 0.22 17.39 -2.75
CA ASN A 323 0.12 18.24 -3.93
C ASN A 323 -1.21 19.04 -3.99
N GLY A 324 -2.00 19.01 -2.93
CA GLY A 324 -3.29 19.69 -2.83
C GLY A 324 -4.47 18.93 -3.43
N ASN A 325 -4.27 17.75 -4.03
CA ASN A 325 -5.38 16.99 -4.58
C ASN A 325 -6.18 16.26 -3.49
N ARG A 326 -7.51 16.34 -3.57
CA ARG A 326 -8.43 15.72 -2.62
C ARG A 326 -9.47 14.90 -3.36
N SER A 327 -9.63 13.63 -2.94
CA SER A 327 -10.55 12.68 -3.56
C SER A 327 -10.95 11.59 -2.56
N ARG A 328 -12.04 10.90 -2.85
CA ARG A 328 -12.40 9.64 -2.18
C ARG A 328 -11.72 8.42 -2.85
N VAL A 329 -11.18 8.62 -4.04
CA VAL A 329 -10.37 7.63 -4.77
C VAL A 329 -8.91 7.78 -4.34
N HIS A 330 -8.22 6.67 -4.16
CA HIS A 330 -6.77 6.51 -4.14
C HIS A 330 -6.52 5.13 -4.71
N TRP A 331 -5.95 5.07 -5.91
CA TRP A 331 -5.88 3.81 -6.65
C TRP A 331 -4.51 3.62 -7.29
N ASP A 332 -3.67 2.84 -6.61
CA ASP A 332 -2.31 2.56 -7.06
C ASP A 332 -2.35 1.63 -8.28
N LEU A 333 -1.99 2.19 -9.41
CA LEU A 333 -1.90 1.50 -10.69
C LEU A 333 -0.43 1.29 -11.04
N VAL A 334 -0.05 0.04 -11.26
CA VAL A 334 1.35 -0.38 -11.39
C VAL A 334 1.74 -0.56 -12.86
N LEU A 335 2.89 0.03 -13.22
CA LEU A 335 3.57 -0.18 -14.50
C LEU A 335 4.96 -0.79 -14.23
N ILE A 336 5.18 -2.01 -14.72
CA ILE A 336 6.48 -2.69 -14.61
C ILE A 336 7.32 -2.35 -15.87
N GLN A 337 8.59 -1.95 -15.64
CA GLN A 337 9.50 -1.59 -16.72
C GLN A 337 10.68 -2.57 -16.91
N THR A 338 10.60 -3.77 -16.34
CA THR A 338 11.61 -4.79 -16.63
C THR A 338 11.50 -5.31 -18.09
N PRO A 339 12.56 -5.91 -18.67
CA PRO A 339 12.53 -6.37 -20.05
C PRO A 339 11.37 -7.31 -20.40
N GLU A 340 10.97 -8.16 -19.47
CA GLU A 340 9.86 -9.12 -19.65
C GLU A 340 8.51 -8.41 -19.87
N TYR A 341 8.41 -7.15 -19.39
CA TYR A 341 7.23 -6.30 -19.52
C TYR A 341 7.37 -5.22 -20.60
N GLY A 342 8.44 -5.30 -21.43
CA GLY A 342 8.68 -4.40 -22.55
C GLY A 342 9.67 -3.26 -22.29
N GLY A 343 10.26 -3.21 -21.10
CA GLY A 343 11.24 -2.21 -20.73
C GLY A 343 10.69 -0.80 -20.56
N GLY A 344 11.58 0.18 -20.49
CA GLY A 344 11.24 1.59 -20.40
C GLY A 344 12.35 2.40 -19.74
N GLU A 345 12.21 3.72 -19.76
CA GLU A 345 13.16 4.64 -19.16
C GLU A 345 12.47 5.66 -18.27
N ILE A 346 13.16 6.06 -17.21
CA ILE A 346 12.78 7.20 -16.36
C ILE A 346 13.97 8.16 -16.33
N SER A 347 13.70 9.41 -16.65
CA SER A 347 14.69 10.48 -16.55
C SER A 347 14.27 11.57 -15.59
N PHE A 348 15.25 12.11 -14.85
CA PHE A 348 15.13 13.26 -13.97
C PHE A 348 15.92 14.42 -14.55
N ASP A 349 15.25 15.55 -14.79
CA ASP A 349 15.84 16.75 -15.39
C ASP A 349 16.65 16.46 -16.66
N GLY A 350 16.12 15.54 -17.50
CA GLY A 350 16.74 15.11 -18.77
C GLY A 350 17.84 14.04 -18.64
N LYS A 351 18.20 13.59 -17.42
CA LYS A 351 19.18 12.52 -17.20
C LYS A 351 18.45 11.21 -16.92
N VAL A 352 18.72 10.16 -17.69
CA VAL A 352 18.15 8.82 -17.45
C VAL A 352 18.71 8.27 -16.12
N ILE A 353 17.81 7.98 -15.18
CA ILE A 353 18.17 7.43 -13.86
C ILE A 353 17.79 5.95 -13.72
N ARG A 354 16.81 5.48 -14.51
CA ARG A 354 16.40 4.08 -14.54
C ARG A 354 16.09 3.65 -15.97
N LYS A 355 16.61 2.50 -16.38
CA LYS A 355 16.35 1.88 -17.68
C LYS A 355 16.04 0.40 -17.49
N ASP A 356 15.01 -0.06 -18.17
CA ASP A 356 14.57 -1.46 -18.14
C ASP A 356 14.46 -2.01 -16.70
N GLY A 357 13.92 -1.18 -15.80
CA GLY A 357 13.74 -1.50 -14.40
C GLY A 357 14.98 -1.33 -13.51
N GLN A 358 16.16 -1.07 -14.06
CA GLN A 358 17.43 -0.98 -13.34
C GLN A 358 17.88 0.47 -13.16
N PHE A 359 18.24 0.87 -11.95
CA PHE A 359 18.85 2.17 -11.67
C PHE A 359 20.26 2.24 -12.25
N LEU A 360 20.63 3.38 -12.83
CA LEU A 360 21.91 3.59 -13.51
C LEU A 360 22.95 4.40 -12.69
N PRO A 361 22.54 5.43 -11.90
CA PRO A 361 23.48 6.17 -11.08
C PRO A 361 24.18 5.27 -10.05
N GLU A 362 25.49 5.43 -9.87
CA GLU A 362 26.32 4.60 -8.97
C GLU A 362 25.75 4.51 -7.55
N ALA A 363 25.29 5.64 -6.99
CA ALA A 363 24.69 5.69 -5.66
C ALA A 363 23.39 4.91 -5.54
N LEU A 364 22.72 4.57 -6.64
CA LEU A 364 21.44 3.85 -6.69
C LEU A 364 21.59 2.37 -7.06
N LEU A 365 22.77 1.93 -7.50
CA LEU A 365 23.01 0.52 -7.89
C LEU A 365 22.64 -0.49 -6.81
N PRO A 366 22.84 -0.21 -5.50
CA PRO A 366 22.41 -1.14 -4.45
C PRO A 366 20.88 -1.42 -4.44
N LEU A 367 20.05 -0.53 -5.01
CA LEU A 367 18.62 -0.77 -5.16
C LEU A 367 18.28 -1.82 -6.23
N ASN A 368 19.22 -2.19 -7.10
CA ASN A 368 19.04 -3.25 -8.10
C ASN A 368 19.25 -4.65 -7.51
N GLU A 369 19.81 -4.75 -6.32
CA GLU A 369 20.14 -6.01 -5.66
C GLU A 369 19.01 -6.48 -4.74
N GLY A 370 18.87 -7.79 -4.55
CA GLY A 370 17.98 -8.36 -3.53
C GLY A 370 18.43 -7.96 -2.12
N LEU A 371 17.46 -7.86 -1.20
CA LEU A 371 17.68 -7.54 0.22
C LEU A 371 17.79 -8.82 1.07
#